data_e558aab5210fd518076be47b9c1ba298
#
_entry.id   e558aab5210fd518076be47b9c1ba298
#
_cell.length_a   1.000
_cell.length_b   1.000
_cell.length_c   1.000
_cell.angle_alpha   90.00
_cell.angle_beta   90.00
_cell.angle_gamma   90.00
#
_symmetry.space_group_name_H-M   'P 1'
#
loop_
_entity.id
_entity.type
_entity.pdbx_description
1 polymer ?
#
loop_
_entity_poly.entity_id
_entity_poly.type
_entity_poly.pdbx_seq_one_letter_code
_entity_poly.pdbx_strand_id
1 'polypeptide(L)'
;MIYQKKMNMEFELDEFSDITTGNEKPQINNHLLEQTTMHITELYEKYSHDLYMTSKIYHYISQQLPSLLVNVYETRQKNAQRMETHMVEQEKFITDFLHGSKSSRYYYYPSNEMFYVYDGLYYQQCKEDDVLYDIVSSITKTHNHTVQNWKHKTKVTVLRKIKDNVLTKSVPESETIQRVLRLLYPSIFSRKSEAKYFLTIIGDNIQKKHFDLFHFIRPKAKNFLKEFQEQMFLMLQVNCTQTFKLKCHEKHELDLASCRLVPILETVQSEYIWKQMLQTNIIDIFCVACHYSNRYGSSDEYLQNLIEHDSSKYALTIKNNTMEQLFQQFIQEYLIMVDESREDELVHLIPESSPQDNYFIQSTIHTWKHNVSQNTHTSWKHIFYLWKDFLRIHVYPQNLFYGQIKTFMTTRFSSKYIEETDCFQGISSSHLPVIQKFLKFWNETIFEDEGDNILLEMDEIAQLFRLWVTNNGNMKTKREKYWLDETKMIHILNYYKPNIEIQNEKCIWNIKCMLWDKDVDIQNAIEQLREIHKEDESVTCSLHDAYLFYGSFQYNECKNEKRLMVNKSYFQNTVRRMYGNYIDVHDVFTPQFFSLK
;
A
#
# COMPACT_ATOMS: atom_id res chain seq x y z
N MET A 1 0.14 49.87 37.47
CA MET A 1 -1.02 49.98 38.42
C MET A 1 -2.33 50.41 37.73
N ILE A 2 -2.32 51.22 36.69
CA ILE A 2 -3.54 51.65 35.97
C ILE A 2 -4.05 50.56 35.00
N TYR A 3 -3.17 49.73 34.45
CA TYR A 3 -3.54 48.61 33.56
C TYR A 3 -4.20 47.41 34.29
N GLN A 4 -3.78 47.12 35.51
CA GLN A 4 -4.42 46.07 36.33
C GLN A 4 -5.81 46.45 36.85
N LYS A 5 -6.10 47.74 37.05
CA LYS A 5 -7.42 48.18 37.46
C LYS A 5 -8.46 48.13 36.30
N LYS A 6 -8.01 48.21 35.04
CA LYS A 6 -8.88 48.06 33.88
C LYS A 6 -9.21 46.58 33.58
N MET A 7 -8.29 45.66 33.82
CA MET A 7 -8.55 44.20 33.68
C MET A 7 -9.49 43.64 34.74
N ASN A 8 -9.42 44.14 35.98
CA ASN A 8 -10.35 43.68 37.05
C ASN A 8 -11.77 44.19 36.88
N MET A 9 -11.97 45.32 36.17
CA MET A 9 -13.32 45.80 35.83
C MET A 9 -13.98 45.05 34.67
N GLU A 10 -13.19 44.38 33.80
CA GLU A 10 -13.72 43.53 32.73
C GLU A 10 -14.08 42.11 33.25
N PHE A 11 -13.43 41.62 34.32
CA PHE A 11 -13.71 40.32 34.92
C PHE A 11 -14.95 40.32 35.83
N GLU A 12 -15.29 41.45 36.45
CA GLU A 12 -16.51 41.55 37.27
C GLU A 12 -17.81 41.66 36.46
N LEU A 13 -17.71 41.87 35.11
CA LEU A 13 -18.89 41.90 34.24
C LEU A 13 -19.31 40.51 33.72
N ASP A 14 -18.43 39.49 33.81
CA ASP A 14 -18.75 38.12 33.35
C ASP A 14 -19.51 37.29 34.40
N GLU A 15 -19.48 37.65 35.69
CA GLU A 15 -20.26 36.96 36.74
C GLU A 15 -21.76 37.28 36.73
N PHE A 16 -22.22 38.34 35.98
CA PHE A 16 -23.61 38.70 35.87
C PHE A 16 -24.30 38.28 34.53
N SER A 17 -23.59 37.53 33.68
CA SER A 17 -24.11 37.13 32.35
C SER A 17 -24.98 35.87 32.38
N ASP A 18 -25.05 35.15 33.51
CA ASP A 18 -25.79 33.88 33.60
C ASP A 18 -27.25 34.02 34.04
N ILE A 19 -27.78 35.23 34.14
CA ILE A 19 -29.20 35.42 34.48
C ILE A 19 -29.92 36.02 33.28
N THR A 20 -30.73 35.18 32.64
CA THR A 20 -31.83 35.43 31.72
C THR A 20 -31.63 35.01 30.25
N THR A 21 -31.82 33.74 29.99
CA THR A 21 -32.53 33.25 28.81
C THR A 21 -33.86 32.63 29.26
N GLY A 22 -34.72 33.43 29.80
CA GLY A 22 -36.11 33.05 30.10
C GLY A 22 -37.01 34.26 29.81
N ASN A 23 -38.00 34.06 28.96
CA ASN A 23 -39.07 35.02 28.66
C ASN A 23 -40.05 35.23 29.84
N GLU A 24 -39.61 35.16 31.06
CA GLU A 24 -40.39 35.50 32.24
C GLU A 24 -40.15 36.96 32.61
N LYS A 25 -41.19 37.77 32.64
CA LYS A 25 -41.16 39.14 33.17
C LYS A 25 -40.56 39.01 34.60
N PRO A 26 -39.47 39.73 34.92
CA PRO A 26 -38.86 39.65 36.24
C PRO A 26 -39.95 40.06 37.27
N GLN A 27 -40.35 39.13 38.12
CA GLN A 27 -41.20 39.46 39.28
C GLN A 27 -40.42 40.44 40.16
N ILE A 28 -41.03 41.59 40.42
CA ILE A 28 -40.46 42.55 41.34
C ILE A 28 -40.22 41.83 42.67
N ASN A 29 -38.95 41.72 43.08
CA ASN A 29 -38.63 41.12 44.36
C ASN A 29 -39.13 42.06 45.48
N ASN A 30 -40.34 41.80 45.98
CA ASN A 30 -41.01 42.63 46.95
C ASN A 30 -40.13 42.84 48.21
N HIS A 31 -39.31 41.85 48.58
CA HIS A 31 -38.39 41.95 49.69
C HIS A 31 -37.28 43.02 49.47
N LEU A 32 -36.71 43.14 48.27
CA LEU A 32 -35.75 44.19 47.94
C LEU A 32 -36.39 45.57 47.89
N LEU A 33 -37.66 45.67 47.42
CA LEU A 33 -38.41 46.90 47.43
C LEU A 33 -38.67 47.36 48.88
N GLU A 34 -39.14 46.45 49.77
CA GLU A 34 -39.36 46.72 51.21
C GLU A 34 -38.09 47.16 51.91
N GLN A 35 -36.96 46.45 51.72
CA GLN A 35 -35.67 46.85 52.27
C GLN A 35 -35.23 48.22 51.76
N THR A 36 -35.36 48.50 50.49
CA THR A 36 -34.98 49.80 49.92
C THR A 36 -35.83 50.91 50.50
N THR A 37 -37.14 50.67 50.66
CA THR A 37 -38.08 51.63 51.26
C THR A 37 -37.72 51.88 52.73
N MET A 38 -37.37 50.81 53.49
CA MET A 38 -36.93 50.92 54.90
C MET A 38 -35.66 51.77 55.01
N HIS A 39 -34.62 51.50 54.19
CA HIS A 39 -33.40 52.30 54.20
C HIS A 39 -33.59 53.76 53.84
N ILE A 40 -34.49 54.05 52.90
CA ILE A 40 -34.84 55.41 52.56
C ILE A 40 -35.51 56.10 53.77
N THR A 41 -36.45 55.40 54.44
CA THR A 41 -37.13 55.89 55.63
C THR A 41 -36.17 56.16 56.75
N GLU A 42 -35.27 55.25 57.06
CA GLU A 42 -34.19 55.39 58.05
C GLU A 42 -33.32 56.63 57.78
N LEU A 43 -32.96 56.90 56.51
CA LEU A 43 -32.22 58.10 56.11
C LEU A 43 -32.98 59.37 56.40
N TYR A 44 -34.30 59.44 56.13
CA TYR A 44 -35.11 60.56 56.45
C TYR A 44 -35.29 60.77 57.95
N GLU A 45 -35.48 59.72 58.71
CA GLU A 45 -35.59 59.74 60.20
C GLU A 45 -34.30 60.25 60.80
N LYS A 46 -33.15 59.70 60.37
CA LYS A 46 -31.82 60.05 60.90
C LYS A 46 -31.49 61.54 60.73
N TYR A 47 -31.90 62.14 59.60
CA TYR A 47 -31.61 63.54 59.27
C TYR A 47 -32.86 64.42 59.37
N SER A 48 -33.95 64.01 60.06
CA SER A 48 -35.21 64.73 60.21
C SER A 48 -35.06 66.15 60.80
N HIS A 49 -34.03 66.35 61.61
CA HIS A 49 -33.75 67.66 62.24
C HIS A 49 -32.96 68.62 61.42
N ASP A 50 -32.46 68.20 60.24
CA ASP A 50 -31.66 69.01 59.30
C ASP A 50 -32.40 69.18 57.95
N LEU A 51 -32.99 70.33 57.76
CA LEU A 51 -33.78 70.65 56.56
C LEU A 51 -32.89 70.63 55.28
N TYR A 52 -31.62 70.93 55.37
CA TYR A 52 -30.68 70.86 54.26
C TYR A 52 -30.38 69.41 53.89
N MET A 53 -30.17 68.53 54.83
CA MET A 53 -29.90 67.15 54.55
C MET A 53 -31.14 66.43 53.98
N THR A 54 -32.33 66.67 54.51
CA THR A 54 -33.58 66.12 53.97
C THR A 54 -33.85 66.57 52.53
N SER A 55 -33.61 67.85 52.22
CA SER A 55 -33.69 68.38 50.87
C SER A 55 -32.66 67.71 49.92
N LYS A 56 -31.48 67.44 50.40
CA LYS A 56 -30.43 66.73 49.65
C LYS A 56 -30.85 65.28 49.36
N ILE A 57 -31.36 64.54 50.35
CA ILE A 57 -31.88 63.17 50.15
C ILE A 57 -32.97 63.18 49.08
N TYR A 58 -33.94 64.09 49.16
CA TYR A 58 -34.98 64.22 48.15
C TYR A 58 -34.40 64.48 46.77
N HIS A 59 -33.44 65.39 46.64
CA HIS A 59 -32.80 65.73 45.34
C HIS A 59 -32.06 64.52 44.78
N TYR A 60 -31.33 63.77 45.61
CA TYR A 60 -30.61 62.58 45.16
C TYR A 60 -31.57 61.50 44.71
N ILE A 61 -32.59 61.17 45.45
CA ILE A 61 -33.54 60.11 45.16
C ILE A 61 -34.44 60.48 43.99
N SER A 62 -35.00 61.70 43.95
CA SER A 62 -35.99 62.09 42.97
C SER A 62 -35.42 62.58 41.64
N GLN A 63 -34.18 63.08 41.62
CA GLN A 63 -33.61 63.68 40.41
C GLN A 63 -32.32 62.95 39.96
N GLN A 64 -31.37 62.73 40.83
CA GLN A 64 -30.09 62.18 40.42
C GLN A 64 -30.18 60.65 40.18
N LEU A 65 -30.78 59.89 41.09
CA LEU A 65 -30.88 58.45 40.96
C LEU A 65 -31.63 58.02 39.70
N PRO A 66 -32.80 58.56 39.34
CA PRO A 66 -33.49 58.22 38.09
C PRO A 66 -32.63 58.51 36.85
N SER A 67 -31.98 59.68 36.82
CA SER A 67 -31.13 60.02 35.66
C SER A 67 -29.89 59.11 35.52
N LEU A 68 -29.27 58.74 36.64
CA LEU A 68 -28.19 57.76 36.65
C LEU A 68 -28.66 56.38 36.17
N LEU A 69 -29.82 55.89 36.62
CA LEU A 69 -30.38 54.62 36.19
C LEU A 69 -30.76 54.60 34.71
N VAL A 70 -31.32 55.68 34.18
CA VAL A 70 -31.58 55.82 32.74
C VAL A 70 -30.27 55.75 31.94
N ASN A 71 -29.24 56.46 32.37
CA ASN A 71 -27.94 56.43 31.69
C ASN A 71 -27.32 55.02 31.74
N VAL A 72 -27.39 54.33 32.90
CA VAL A 72 -26.92 52.94 33.05
C VAL A 72 -27.71 52.00 32.14
N TYR A 73 -29.03 52.13 32.11
CA TYR A 73 -29.90 51.32 31.25
C TYR A 73 -29.63 51.54 29.76
N GLU A 74 -29.54 52.79 29.32
CA GLU A 74 -29.21 53.10 27.93
C GLU A 74 -27.84 52.58 27.53
N THR A 75 -26.83 52.72 28.43
CA THR A 75 -25.50 52.22 28.21
C THR A 75 -25.51 50.71 28.06
N ARG A 76 -26.26 50.00 28.94
CA ARG A 76 -26.41 48.54 28.87
C ARG A 76 -27.10 48.12 27.57
N GLN A 77 -28.17 48.79 27.14
CA GLN A 77 -28.83 48.53 25.88
C GLN A 77 -27.90 48.74 24.67
N LYS A 78 -27.17 49.85 24.65
CA LYS A 78 -26.19 50.16 23.58
C LYS A 78 -25.08 49.09 23.52
N ASN A 79 -24.61 48.65 24.68
CA ASN A 79 -23.59 47.59 24.73
C ASN A 79 -24.16 46.21 24.29
N ALA A 80 -25.40 45.86 24.68
CA ALA A 80 -26.04 44.65 24.24
C ALA A 80 -26.26 44.65 22.71
N GLN A 81 -26.74 45.75 22.13
CA GLN A 81 -26.88 45.88 20.67
C GLN A 81 -25.53 45.79 19.94
N ARG A 82 -24.46 46.43 20.49
CA ARG A 82 -23.11 46.34 19.92
C ARG A 82 -22.60 44.89 19.96
N MET A 83 -22.83 44.17 21.04
CA MET A 83 -22.46 42.77 21.18
C MET A 83 -23.20 41.88 20.20
N GLU A 84 -24.50 42.05 20.05
CA GLU A 84 -25.32 41.30 19.10
C GLU A 84 -24.88 41.56 17.65
N THR A 85 -24.70 42.84 17.29
CA THR A 85 -24.17 43.21 15.96
C THR A 85 -22.78 42.56 15.72
N HIS A 86 -21.91 42.60 16.72
CA HIS A 86 -20.60 42.00 16.62
C HIS A 86 -20.68 40.48 16.41
N MET A 87 -21.55 39.77 17.15
CA MET A 87 -21.74 38.33 17.01
C MET A 87 -22.18 37.96 15.59
N VAL A 88 -23.17 38.65 15.05
CA VAL A 88 -23.69 38.42 13.69
C VAL A 88 -22.60 38.68 12.63
N GLU A 89 -21.90 39.80 12.73
CA GLU A 89 -20.84 40.15 11.79
C GLU A 89 -19.62 39.24 11.90
N GLN A 90 -19.27 38.82 13.11
CA GLN A 90 -18.19 37.85 13.36
C GLN A 90 -18.54 36.50 12.74
N GLU A 91 -19.76 36.01 12.95
CA GLU A 91 -20.19 34.73 12.40
C GLU A 91 -20.23 34.75 10.86
N LYS A 92 -20.70 35.84 10.27
CA LYS A 92 -20.63 36.05 8.83
C LYS A 92 -19.18 36.04 8.33
N PHE A 93 -18.28 36.78 8.96
CA PHE A 93 -16.85 36.77 8.59
C PHE A 93 -16.24 35.39 8.70
N ILE A 94 -16.52 34.64 9.78
CA ILE A 94 -16.01 33.29 9.98
C ILE A 94 -16.52 32.36 8.88
N THR A 95 -17.80 32.44 8.54
CA THR A 95 -18.41 31.63 7.48
C THR A 95 -17.78 31.96 6.12
N ASP A 96 -17.61 33.25 5.81
CA ASP A 96 -16.99 33.70 4.57
C ASP A 96 -15.51 33.29 4.49
N PHE A 97 -14.80 33.31 5.60
CA PHE A 97 -13.39 32.90 5.66
C PHE A 97 -13.20 31.39 5.51
N LEU A 98 -14.05 30.58 6.17
CA LEU A 98 -13.92 29.12 6.17
C LEU A 98 -14.55 28.44 4.95
N HIS A 99 -15.62 29.02 4.38
CA HIS A 99 -16.44 28.41 3.33
C HIS A 99 -16.59 29.25 2.06
N GLY A 100 -15.97 30.39 1.99
CA GLY A 100 -16.01 31.25 0.79
C GLY A 100 -15.46 30.55 -0.45
N SER A 101 -16.15 30.69 -1.58
CA SER A 101 -15.87 29.98 -2.85
C SER A 101 -14.48 30.25 -3.47
N LYS A 102 -13.72 31.16 -2.94
CA LYS A 102 -12.34 31.52 -3.38
C LYS A 102 -11.28 31.32 -2.29
N SER A 103 -11.68 30.86 -1.10
CA SER A 103 -10.75 30.72 0.02
C SER A 103 -10.26 29.29 0.15
N SER A 104 -9.00 29.14 0.46
CA SER A 104 -8.41 27.88 0.88
C SER A 104 -9.16 27.34 2.09
N ARG A 105 -9.47 26.04 2.12
CA ARG A 105 -10.14 25.38 3.25
C ARG A 105 -9.08 24.93 4.24
N TYR A 106 -9.21 25.31 5.51
CA TYR A 106 -8.27 24.95 6.57
C TYR A 106 -8.78 23.78 7.39
N TYR A 107 -7.86 22.87 7.71
CA TYR A 107 -8.10 21.70 8.54
C TYR A 107 -7.02 21.58 9.62
N TYR A 108 -7.34 20.88 10.69
CA TYR A 108 -6.41 20.55 11.76
C TYR A 108 -6.36 19.04 11.98
N TYR A 109 -5.18 18.50 12.24
CA TYR A 109 -5.04 17.10 12.57
C TYR A 109 -4.45 16.93 13.98
N PRO A 110 -5.26 16.44 14.97
CA PRO A 110 -4.84 16.41 16.36
C PRO A 110 -3.65 15.48 16.67
N SER A 111 -3.45 14.41 15.86
CA SER A 111 -2.40 13.43 16.16
C SER A 111 -0.99 13.97 15.98
N ASN A 112 -0.77 14.90 15.08
CA ASN A 112 0.52 15.56 14.85
C ASN A 112 0.50 17.06 15.16
N GLU A 113 -0.65 17.58 15.64
CA GLU A 113 -0.87 19.00 16.00
C GLU A 113 -0.59 19.99 14.85
N MET A 114 -0.78 19.55 13.60
CA MET A 114 -0.46 20.35 12.42
C MET A 114 -1.73 20.84 11.72
N PHE A 115 -1.56 21.99 11.07
CA PHE A 115 -2.59 22.57 10.20
C PHE A 115 -2.36 22.16 8.75
N TYR A 116 -3.46 22.09 8.01
CA TYR A 116 -3.49 21.75 6.59
C TYR A 116 -4.37 22.72 5.85
N VAL A 117 -3.94 23.10 4.66
CA VAL A 117 -4.71 23.94 3.74
C VAL A 117 -5.04 23.15 2.49
N TYR A 118 -6.27 23.28 2.02
CA TYR A 118 -6.75 22.64 0.79
C TYR A 118 -7.18 23.72 -0.22
N ASP A 119 -6.53 23.75 -1.38
CA ASP A 119 -6.78 24.72 -2.44
C ASP A 119 -7.86 24.31 -3.46
N GLY A 120 -8.50 23.14 -3.25
CA GLY A 120 -9.44 22.52 -4.18
C GLY A 120 -8.82 21.38 -5.01
N LEU A 121 -7.49 21.27 -5.04
CA LEU A 121 -6.74 20.24 -5.78
C LEU A 121 -5.80 19.45 -4.87
N TYR A 122 -5.08 20.13 -3.98
CA TYR A 122 -4.02 19.58 -3.15
C TYR A 122 -4.20 19.96 -1.68
N TYR A 123 -3.89 18.98 -0.81
CA TYR A 123 -3.72 19.24 0.62
C TYR A 123 -2.25 19.52 0.93
N GLN A 124 -1.97 20.61 1.60
CA GLN A 124 -0.63 21.02 1.98
C GLN A 124 -0.55 21.29 3.47
N GLN A 125 0.56 20.90 4.09
CA GLN A 125 0.83 21.23 5.47
C GLN A 125 1.20 22.69 5.59
N CYS A 126 0.67 23.40 6.61
CA CYS A 126 1.00 24.78 6.92
C CYS A 126 1.28 24.95 8.42
N LYS A 127 1.99 26.01 8.76
CA LYS A 127 2.28 26.35 10.16
C LYS A 127 1.13 27.17 10.75
N GLU A 128 0.99 27.12 12.08
CA GLU A 128 -0.01 27.95 12.79
C GLU A 128 0.19 29.45 12.51
N ASP A 129 1.45 29.91 12.43
CA ASP A 129 1.76 31.30 12.12
C ASP A 129 1.26 31.75 10.75
N ASP A 130 1.33 30.87 9.74
CA ASP A 130 0.82 31.16 8.39
C ASP A 130 -0.71 31.31 8.43
N VAL A 131 -1.40 30.39 9.12
CA VAL A 131 -2.84 30.46 9.33
C VAL A 131 -3.24 31.74 10.07
N LEU A 132 -2.51 32.08 11.12
CA LEU A 132 -2.74 33.33 11.88
C LEU A 132 -2.52 34.58 11.03
N TYR A 133 -1.51 34.56 10.18
CA TYR A 133 -1.24 35.66 9.23
C TYR A 133 -2.41 35.83 8.25
N ASP A 134 -2.92 34.74 7.68
CA ASP A 134 -4.04 34.77 6.74
C ASP A 134 -5.32 35.26 7.40
N ILE A 135 -5.62 34.79 8.62
CA ILE A 135 -6.77 35.30 9.40
C ILE A 135 -6.64 36.81 9.63
N VAL A 136 -5.49 37.25 10.14
CA VAL A 136 -5.24 38.66 10.46
C VAL A 136 -5.26 39.54 9.20
N SER A 137 -4.68 39.09 8.10
CA SER A 137 -4.71 39.76 6.80
C SER A 137 -6.14 39.88 6.28
N SER A 138 -6.94 38.84 6.37
CA SER A 138 -8.35 38.83 5.95
C SER A 138 -9.20 39.79 6.80
N ILE A 139 -9.03 39.79 8.14
CA ILE A 139 -9.69 40.75 9.03
C ILE A 139 -9.33 42.22 8.63
N THR A 140 -8.05 42.47 8.32
CA THR A 140 -7.61 43.80 7.99
C THR A 140 -8.13 44.28 6.63
N LYS A 141 -8.32 43.39 5.67
CA LYS A 141 -8.90 43.69 4.34
C LYS A 141 -10.43 43.86 4.37
N THR A 142 -11.09 43.40 5.42
CA THR A 142 -12.52 43.56 5.56
C THR A 142 -12.88 45.01 5.82
N HIS A 143 -13.85 45.58 5.11
CA HIS A 143 -14.36 46.95 5.33
C HIS A 143 -15.22 47.08 6.58
N ASN A 144 -15.36 46.02 7.36
CA ASN A 144 -16.20 45.96 8.56
C ASN A 144 -15.39 46.43 9.78
N HIS A 145 -15.66 47.64 10.24
CA HIS A 145 -14.99 48.26 11.40
C HIS A 145 -15.23 47.47 12.70
N THR A 146 -16.39 46.83 12.84
CA THR A 146 -16.73 46.04 14.04
C THR A 146 -15.80 44.83 14.19
N VAL A 147 -15.59 44.08 13.09
CA VAL A 147 -14.67 42.93 13.08
C VAL A 147 -13.22 43.37 13.31
N GLN A 148 -12.83 44.50 12.75
CA GLN A 148 -11.49 45.08 12.95
C GLN A 148 -11.25 45.48 14.41
N ASN A 149 -12.24 46.10 15.06
CA ASN A 149 -12.12 46.53 16.48
C ASN A 149 -11.99 45.32 17.41
N TRP A 150 -12.57 44.16 17.07
CA TRP A 150 -12.52 42.95 17.86
C TRP A 150 -11.54 41.92 17.27
N LYS A 151 -10.53 42.35 16.59
CA LYS A 151 -9.54 41.55 15.84
C LYS A 151 -9.00 40.35 16.64
N HIS A 152 -8.62 40.58 17.91
CA HIS A 152 -8.06 39.50 18.75
C HIS A 152 -9.10 38.40 19.03
N LYS A 153 -10.31 38.76 19.44
CA LYS A 153 -11.40 37.82 19.75
C LYS A 153 -11.80 37.03 18.49
N THR A 154 -11.95 37.72 17.36
CA THR A 154 -12.27 37.10 16.06
C THR A 154 -11.18 36.13 15.63
N LYS A 155 -9.90 36.49 15.75
CA LYS A 155 -8.76 35.61 15.47
C LYS A 155 -8.83 34.30 16.26
N VAL A 156 -9.01 34.41 17.59
CA VAL A 156 -9.09 33.23 18.47
C VAL A 156 -10.28 32.33 18.12
N THR A 157 -11.43 32.94 17.83
CA THR A 157 -12.63 32.18 17.45
C THR A 157 -12.46 31.45 16.11
N VAL A 158 -11.86 32.10 15.10
CA VAL A 158 -11.56 31.48 13.79
C VAL A 158 -10.59 30.30 13.98
N LEU A 159 -9.50 30.51 14.72
CA LEU A 159 -8.52 29.46 14.98
C LEU A 159 -9.15 28.25 15.68
N ARG A 160 -10.01 28.49 16.66
CA ARG A 160 -10.75 27.43 17.35
C ARG A 160 -11.64 26.66 16.34
N LYS A 161 -12.40 27.34 15.50
CA LYS A 161 -13.23 26.67 14.48
C LYS A 161 -12.41 25.90 13.46
N ILE A 162 -11.19 26.37 13.12
CA ILE A 162 -10.25 25.58 12.28
C ILE A 162 -9.80 24.31 13.02
N LYS A 163 -9.48 24.39 14.31
CA LYS A 163 -9.11 23.22 15.13
C LYS A 163 -10.25 22.21 15.27
N ASP A 164 -11.50 22.67 15.25
CA ASP A 164 -12.67 21.78 15.24
C ASP A 164 -12.92 21.12 13.87
N ASN A 165 -12.34 21.67 12.79
CA ASN A 165 -12.43 21.13 11.44
C ASN A 165 -11.36 20.08 11.19
N VAL A 166 -11.60 18.85 11.62
CA VAL A 166 -10.60 17.76 11.61
C VAL A 166 -10.35 17.25 10.19
N LEU A 167 -9.07 17.07 9.82
CA LEU A 167 -8.61 16.62 8.50
C LEU A 167 -9.27 15.30 8.05
N THR A 168 -9.50 14.34 8.95
CA THR A 168 -10.14 13.05 8.63
C THR A 168 -11.60 13.16 8.19
N LYS A 169 -12.24 14.32 8.42
CA LYS A 169 -13.61 14.62 7.96
C LYS A 169 -13.63 15.46 6.69
N SER A 170 -12.48 15.77 6.13
CA SER A 170 -12.39 16.56 4.89
C SER A 170 -13.08 15.85 3.72
N VAL A 171 -13.69 16.63 2.84
CA VAL A 171 -14.32 16.13 1.62
C VAL A 171 -13.52 16.65 0.43
N PRO A 172 -12.65 15.80 -0.19
CA PRO A 172 -11.88 16.18 -1.36
C PRO A 172 -12.78 16.41 -2.58
N GLU A 173 -12.39 17.35 -3.45
CA GLU A 173 -13.05 17.54 -4.74
C GLU A 173 -12.82 16.35 -5.68
N SER A 174 -13.73 16.19 -6.66
CA SER A 174 -13.66 15.07 -7.61
C SER A 174 -12.32 14.96 -8.33
N GLU A 175 -11.68 16.08 -8.63
CA GLU A 175 -10.40 16.10 -9.33
C GLU A 175 -9.27 15.54 -8.45
N THR A 176 -9.20 15.90 -7.18
CA THR A 176 -8.27 15.31 -6.20
C THR A 176 -8.47 13.81 -6.10
N ILE A 177 -9.73 13.36 -5.99
CA ILE A 177 -10.07 11.94 -5.92
C ILE A 177 -9.58 11.19 -7.18
N GLN A 178 -9.89 11.72 -8.38
CA GLN A 178 -9.48 11.09 -9.63
C GLN A 178 -7.96 11.08 -9.81
N ARG A 179 -7.27 12.11 -9.32
CA ARG A 179 -5.81 12.18 -9.33
C ARG A 179 -5.21 11.07 -8.45
N VAL A 180 -5.66 10.94 -7.22
CA VAL A 180 -5.21 9.87 -6.32
C VAL A 180 -5.49 8.48 -6.91
N LEU A 181 -6.65 8.28 -7.51
CA LEU A 181 -6.94 7.00 -8.18
C LEU A 181 -6.00 6.73 -9.37
N ARG A 182 -5.63 7.75 -10.16
CA ARG A 182 -4.66 7.61 -11.27
C ARG A 182 -3.25 7.27 -10.81
N LEU A 183 -2.85 7.66 -9.60
CA LEU A 183 -1.57 7.28 -9.02
C LEU A 183 -1.51 5.78 -8.68
N LEU A 184 -2.62 5.21 -8.26
CA LEU A 184 -2.72 3.80 -7.83
C LEU A 184 -3.11 2.85 -8.97
N TYR A 185 -3.90 3.30 -9.94
CA TYR A 185 -4.37 2.54 -11.09
C TYR A 185 -3.78 3.15 -12.39
N PRO A 186 -3.25 2.37 -13.32
CA PRO A 186 -3.13 0.90 -13.35
C PRO A 186 -1.82 0.35 -12.74
N SER A 187 -0.99 1.17 -12.12
CA SER A 187 0.38 0.80 -11.72
C SER A 187 0.45 -0.17 -10.54
N ILE A 188 -0.47 -0.07 -9.58
CA ILE A 188 -0.48 -0.89 -8.36
C ILE A 188 -1.70 -1.82 -8.33
N PHE A 189 -2.82 -1.38 -8.87
CA PHE A 189 -4.05 -2.14 -8.97
C PHE A 189 -4.48 -2.30 -10.43
N SER A 190 -5.09 -3.43 -10.78
CA SER A 190 -5.57 -3.69 -12.14
C SER A 190 -6.86 -2.93 -12.47
N ARG A 191 -7.65 -2.58 -11.45
CA ARG A 191 -8.96 -1.90 -11.58
C ARG A 191 -9.08 -0.74 -10.61
N LYS A 192 -9.85 0.29 -10.99
CA LYS A 192 -10.16 1.43 -10.11
C LYS A 192 -10.95 1.02 -8.86
N SER A 193 -11.80 0.00 -8.96
CA SER A 193 -12.55 -0.56 -7.83
C SER A 193 -11.63 -1.15 -6.76
N GLU A 194 -10.56 -1.81 -7.17
CA GLU A 194 -9.55 -2.38 -6.28
C GLU A 194 -8.74 -1.29 -5.56
N ALA A 195 -8.36 -0.22 -6.28
CA ALA A 195 -7.72 0.95 -5.67
C ALA A 195 -8.63 1.65 -4.64
N LYS A 196 -9.94 1.79 -4.94
CA LYS A 196 -10.92 2.32 -3.98
C LYS A 196 -11.07 1.41 -2.75
N TYR A 197 -11.11 0.10 -2.97
CA TYR A 197 -11.15 -0.88 -1.87
C TYR A 197 -9.94 -0.72 -0.95
N PHE A 198 -8.74 -0.69 -1.50
CA PHE A 198 -7.51 -0.46 -0.74
C PHE A 198 -7.57 0.85 0.05
N LEU A 199 -7.96 1.96 -0.60
CA LEU A 199 -8.09 3.26 0.08
C LEU A 199 -9.12 3.21 1.21
N THR A 200 -10.23 2.48 1.04
CA THR A 200 -11.21 2.31 2.11
C THR A 200 -10.64 1.55 3.30
N ILE A 201 -9.86 0.48 3.07
CA ILE A 201 -9.14 -0.23 4.14
C ILE A 201 -8.18 0.71 4.88
N ILE A 202 -7.41 1.50 4.14
CA ILE A 202 -6.49 2.48 4.74
C ILE A 202 -7.26 3.48 5.60
N GLY A 203 -8.38 4.00 5.11
CA GLY A 203 -9.25 4.92 5.85
C GLY A 203 -9.87 4.28 7.10
N ASP A 204 -10.29 3.02 7.03
CA ASP A 204 -10.80 2.25 8.18
C ASP A 204 -9.71 2.09 9.25
N ASN A 205 -8.48 1.78 8.84
CA ASN A 205 -7.33 1.66 9.74
C ASN A 205 -6.96 2.99 10.41
N ILE A 206 -6.99 4.10 9.66
CA ILE A 206 -6.75 5.46 10.19
C ILE A 206 -7.80 5.82 11.24
N GLN A 207 -9.07 5.53 10.93
CA GLN A 207 -10.22 5.84 11.80
C GLN A 207 -10.47 4.78 12.89
N LYS A 208 -9.61 3.76 12.93
CA LYS A 208 -9.68 2.67 13.91
C LYS A 208 -11.00 1.89 13.88
N LYS A 209 -11.53 1.64 12.68
CA LYS A 209 -12.68 0.77 12.44
C LYS A 209 -12.20 -0.67 12.20
N HIS A 210 -12.96 -1.66 12.65
CA HIS A 210 -12.79 -3.09 12.29
C HIS A 210 -11.36 -3.65 12.40
N PHE A 211 -10.75 -3.57 13.60
CA PHE A 211 -9.42 -4.15 13.88
C PHE A 211 -9.37 -5.67 13.87
N ASP A 212 -10.50 -6.33 13.85
CA ASP A 212 -10.69 -7.77 13.77
C ASP A 212 -10.51 -8.33 12.36
N LEU A 213 -10.48 -7.46 11.33
CA LEU A 213 -10.27 -7.89 9.95
C LEU A 213 -8.78 -8.09 9.62
N PHE A 214 -8.48 -9.12 8.84
CA PHE A 214 -7.17 -9.44 8.31
C PHE A 214 -7.15 -9.29 6.79
N HIS A 215 -6.33 -8.38 6.29
CA HIS A 215 -6.21 -8.11 4.88
C HIS A 215 -4.92 -8.73 4.33
N PHE A 216 -5.04 -9.83 3.59
CA PHE A 216 -3.89 -10.53 3.03
C PHE A 216 -3.45 -9.90 1.72
N ILE A 217 -2.14 -9.66 1.60
CA ILE A 217 -1.48 -9.14 0.42
C ILE A 217 -0.39 -10.11 -0.06
N ARG A 218 0.00 -9.97 -1.32
CA ARG A 218 1.12 -10.71 -1.90
C ARG A 218 2.46 -10.31 -1.26
N PRO A 219 3.41 -11.24 -1.10
CA PRO A 219 4.74 -10.94 -0.55
C PRO A 219 5.48 -9.84 -1.31
N LYS A 220 5.35 -9.76 -2.63
CA LYS A 220 5.97 -8.74 -3.48
C LYS A 220 5.46 -7.31 -3.18
N ALA A 221 4.25 -7.16 -2.65
CA ALA A 221 3.71 -5.87 -2.22
C ALA A 221 4.26 -5.37 -0.87
N LYS A 222 5.09 -6.17 -0.18
CA LYS A 222 5.64 -5.85 1.15
C LYS A 222 6.39 -4.53 1.16
N ASN A 223 7.29 -4.32 0.20
CA ASN A 223 8.13 -3.12 0.15
C ASN A 223 7.30 -1.87 -0.11
N PHE A 224 6.34 -1.95 -1.02
CA PHE A 224 5.38 -0.87 -1.25
C PHE A 224 4.59 -0.51 0.02
N LEU A 225 4.04 -1.51 0.71
CA LEU A 225 3.23 -1.27 1.91
C LEU A 225 4.09 -0.72 3.07
N LYS A 226 5.35 -1.16 3.18
CA LYS A 226 6.30 -0.64 4.17
C LYS A 226 6.58 0.85 3.93
N GLU A 227 6.94 1.22 2.71
CA GLU A 227 7.19 2.63 2.37
C GLU A 227 5.93 3.48 2.52
N PHE A 228 4.77 2.96 2.11
CA PHE A 228 3.48 3.62 2.31
C PHE A 228 3.24 3.95 3.79
N GLN A 229 3.49 2.98 4.68
CA GLN A 229 3.39 3.16 6.12
C GLN A 229 4.42 4.16 6.65
N GLU A 230 5.66 4.12 6.17
CA GLU A 230 6.72 5.06 6.56
C GLU A 230 6.34 6.50 6.19
N GLN A 231 5.85 6.74 4.99
CA GLN A 231 5.42 8.07 4.56
C GLN A 231 4.19 8.57 5.34
N MET A 232 3.21 7.70 5.60
CA MET A 232 2.06 8.03 6.47
C MET A 232 2.50 8.39 7.89
N PHE A 233 3.46 7.67 8.43
CA PHE A 233 3.98 7.94 9.78
C PHE A 233 4.81 9.22 9.84
N LEU A 234 5.68 9.48 8.86
CA LEU A 234 6.51 10.68 8.80
C LEU A 234 5.67 11.96 8.70
N MET A 235 4.64 11.97 7.87
CA MET A 235 3.86 13.18 7.59
C MET A 235 2.68 13.36 8.56
N LEU A 236 2.08 12.29 9.03
CA LEU A 236 0.80 12.32 9.75
C LEU A 236 0.84 11.60 11.10
N GLN A 237 1.94 10.91 11.45
CA GLN A 237 2.12 10.11 12.68
C GLN A 237 1.03 9.04 12.85
N VAL A 238 0.62 8.41 11.74
CA VAL A 238 -0.45 7.42 11.71
C VAL A 238 0.08 6.05 11.31
N ASN A 239 -0.39 5.01 12.01
CA ASN A 239 -0.27 3.64 11.55
C ASN A 239 -1.57 3.24 10.83
N CYS A 240 -1.45 2.90 9.54
CA CYS A 240 -2.59 2.59 8.68
C CYS A 240 -2.53 1.19 8.06
N THR A 241 -1.53 0.37 8.44
CA THR A 241 -1.29 -0.94 7.83
C THR A 241 -1.43 -2.12 8.79
N GLN A 242 -1.93 -1.90 10.00
CA GLN A 242 -1.97 -2.91 11.07
C GLN A 242 -2.81 -4.14 10.74
N THR A 243 -3.84 -4.01 9.91
CA THR A 243 -4.69 -5.12 9.48
C THR A 243 -4.09 -5.95 8.35
N PHE A 244 -3.06 -5.44 7.65
CA PHE A 244 -2.43 -6.15 6.54
C PHE A 244 -1.52 -7.28 7.00
N LYS A 245 -1.63 -8.43 6.34
CA LYS A 245 -0.86 -9.64 6.62
C LYS A 245 -0.28 -10.24 5.33
N LEU A 246 0.91 -10.84 5.45
CA LEU A 246 1.60 -11.50 4.34
C LEU A 246 1.44 -13.03 4.37
N LYS A 247 1.23 -13.57 5.58
CA LYS A 247 1.14 -15.01 5.82
C LYS A 247 -0.06 -15.31 6.70
N CYS A 248 -0.70 -16.42 6.44
CA CYS A 248 -1.72 -16.95 7.32
C CYS A 248 -1.06 -17.66 8.51
N HIS A 249 -1.62 -17.50 9.69
CA HIS A 249 -1.26 -18.20 10.92
C HIS A 249 -2.47 -18.96 11.43
N GLU A 250 -2.26 -19.99 12.25
CA GLU A 250 -3.32 -20.82 12.82
C GLU A 250 -4.46 -20.00 13.45
N LYS A 251 -4.13 -18.89 14.12
CA LYS A 251 -5.15 -17.98 14.68
C LYS A 251 -6.07 -17.37 13.60
N HIS A 252 -5.53 -17.09 12.42
CA HIS A 252 -6.32 -16.54 11.31
C HIS A 252 -7.15 -17.63 10.63
N GLU A 253 -6.67 -18.88 10.65
CA GLU A 253 -7.40 -20.02 10.10
C GLU A 253 -8.65 -20.37 10.91
N LEU A 254 -8.64 -20.05 12.22
CA LEU A 254 -9.80 -20.25 13.09
C LEU A 254 -10.93 -19.25 12.82
N ASP A 255 -10.62 -18.11 12.20
CA ASP A 255 -11.59 -17.05 11.89
C ASP A 255 -11.48 -16.59 10.43
N LEU A 256 -11.77 -17.49 9.51
CA LEU A 256 -11.79 -17.19 8.07
C LEU A 256 -12.82 -16.11 7.70
N ALA A 257 -13.86 -15.94 8.53
CA ALA A 257 -14.86 -14.89 8.32
C ALA A 257 -14.26 -13.48 8.38
N SER A 258 -13.21 -13.29 9.15
CA SER A 258 -12.47 -12.03 9.27
C SER A 258 -11.38 -11.84 8.20
N CYS A 259 -11.13 -12.83 7.33
CA CYS A 259 -10.07 -12.78 6.33
C CYS A 259 -10.54 -12.19 4.99
N ARG A 260 -9.74 -11.30 4.41
CA ARG A 260 -9.97 -10.63 3.12
C ARG A 260 -8.71 -10.66 2.27
N LEU A 261 -8.87 -10.74 0.94
CA LEU A 261 -7.78 -10.63 -0.01
C LEU A 261 -7.72 -9.23 -0.61
N VAL A 262 -6.52 -8.68 -0.77
CA VAL A 262 -6.31 -7.38 -1.41
C VAL A 262 -5.52 -7.58 -2.70
N PRO A 263 -6.10 -7.28 -3.88
CA PRO A 263 -5.52 -7.56 -5.19
C PRO A 263 -4.49 -6.51 -5.59
N ILE A 264 -3.27 -6.57 -5.03
CA ILE A 264 -2.14 -5.75 -5.48
C ILE A 264 -1.41 -6.49 -6.61
N LEU A 265 -1.05 -5.79 -7.69
CA LEU A 265 -0.33 -6.36 -8.83
C LEU A 265 1.03 -6.94 -8.42
N GLU A 266 1.48 -7.99 -9.12
CA GLU A 266 2.80 -8.58 -8.88
C GLU A 266 3.94 -7.67 -9.35
N THR A 267 3.76 -7.04 -10.48
CA THR A 267 4.72 -6.10 -11.06
C THR A 267 4.42 -4.69 -10.55
N VAL A 268 4.79 -4.39 -9.33
CA VAL A 268 4.87 -3.01 -8.88
C VAL A 268 6.07 -2.39 -9.59
N GLN A 269 5.85 -1.26 -10.28
CA GLN A 269 6.90 -0.51 -11.01
C GLN A 269 8.13 -0.26 -10.15
N SER A 270 9.22 0.23 -10.77
CA SER A 270 10.49 0.44 -10.07
C SER A 270 10.30 1.22 -8.77
N GLU A 271 11.00 0.80 -7.73
CA GLU A 271 10.91 1.32 -6.36
C GLU A 271 11.04 2.85 -6.29
N TYR A 272 11.86 3.42 -7.14
CA TYR A 272 12.07 4.87 -7.22
C TYR A 272 10.78 5.63 -7.60
N ILE A 273 10.00 5.13 -8.57
CA ILE A 273 8.81 5.83 -9.09
C ILE A 273 7.71 5.91 -8.03
N TRP A 274 7.37 4.79 -7.37
CA TRP A 274 6.30 4.84 -6.38
C TRP A 274 6.74 5.48 -5.06
N LYS A 275 8.02 5.47 -4.70
CA LYS A 275 8.53 6.24 -3.56
C LYS A 275 8.31 7.74 -3.76
N GLN A 276 8.74 8.27 -4.90
CA GLN A 276 8.53 9.69 -5.23
C GLN A 276 7.03 10.05 -5.27
N MET A 277 6.21 9.18 -5.86
CA MET A 277 4.76 9.36 -5.90
C MET A 277 4.16 9.46 -4.49
N LEU A 278 4.55 8.57 -3.57
CA LEU A 278 4.06 8.58 -2.20
C LEU A 278 4.50 9.84 -1.46
N GLN A 279 5.78 10.22 -1.51
CA GLN A 279 6.31 11.39 -0.85
C GLN A 279 5.55 12.68 -1.22
N THR A 280 5.16 12.80 -2.49
CA THR A 280 4.50 14.03 -2.98
C THR A 280 3.01 14.07 -2.67
N ASN A 281 2.33 12.90 -2.59
CA ASN A 281 0.86 12.83 -2.59
C ASN A 281 0.27 12.16 -1.34
N ILE A 282 1.07 11.88 -0.32
CA ILE A 282 0.62 11.09 0.83
C ILE A 282 -0.53 11.74 1.60
N ILE A 283 -0.55 13.09 1.70
CA ILE A 283 -1.61 13.83 2.39
C ILE A 283 -2.92 13.71 1.62
N ASP A 284 -2.87 13.84 0.29
CA ASP A 284 -4.06 13.65 -0.57
C ASP A 284 -4.59 12.23 -0.49
N ILE A 285 -3.68 11.24 -0.50
CA ILE A 285 -4.03 9.82 -0.34
C ILE A 285 -4.72 9.60 1.01
N PHE A 286 -4.20 10.18 2.09
CA PHE A 286 -4.80 10.13 3.43
C PHE A 286 -6.23 10.70 3.43
N CYS A 287 -6.42 11.90 2.88
CA CYS A 287 -7.72 12.56 2.86
C CYS A 287 -8.74 11.77 2.00
N VAL A 288 -8.32 11.26 0.85
CA VAL A 288 -9.18 10.43 -0.02
C VAL A 288 -9.49 9.08 0.64
N ALA A 289 -8.54 8.47 1.36
CA ALA A 289 -8.79 7.24 2.11
C ALA A 289 -9.83 7.45 3.22
N CYS A 290 -9.67 8.49 4.02
CA CYS A 290 -10.65 8.86 5.05
C CYS A 290 -12.03 9.17 4.44
N HIS A 291 -12.06 9.88 3.31
CA HIS A 291 -13.30 10.17 2.58
C HIS A 291 -14.02 8.89 2.13
N TYR A 292 -13.29 7.91 1.56
CA TYR A 292 -13.91 6.65 1.14
C TYR A 292 -14.43 5.83 2.33
N SER A 293 -13.66 5.73 3.41
CA SER A 293 -14.11 5.08 4.63
C SER A 293 -15.37 5.74 5.22
N ASN A 294 -15.44 7.08 5.23
CA ASN A 294 -16.62 7.81 5.69
C ASN A 294 -17.82 7.61 4.75
N ARG A 295 -17.59 7.62 3.44
CA ARG A 295 -18.64 7.53 2.41
C ARG A 295 -19.28 6.15 2.36
N TYR A 296 -18.48 5.09 2.48
CA TYR A 296 -18.95 3.71 2.34
C TYR A 296 -19.24 3.02 3.67
N GLY A 297 -18.93 3.66 4.79
CA GLY A 297 -19.06 3.09 6.12
C GLY A 297 -17.85 2.22 6.50
N SER A 298 -17.57 1.18 5.71
CA SER A 298 -16.42 0.28 5.89
C SER A 298 -15.99 -0.35 4.57
N SER A 299 -14.82 -0.98 4.58
CA SER A 299 -14.29 -1.75 3.45
C SER A 299 -15.17 -2.95 3.08
N ASP A 300 -15.80 -3.60 4.06
CA ASP A 300 -16.74 -4.70 3.81
C ASP A 300 -18.05 -4.22 3.19
N GLU A 301 -18.60 -3.10 3.66
CA GLU A 301 -19.79 -2.48 3.05
C GLU A 301 -19.52 -2.01 1.62
N TYR A 302 -18.30 -1.49 1.37
CA TYR A 302 -17.87 -1.18 0.01
C TYR A 302 -17.92 -2.42 -0.90
N LEU A 303 -17.39 -3.56 -0.45
CA LEU A 303 -17.41 -4.82 -1.23
C LEU A 303 -18.83 -5.34 -1.50
N GLN A 304 -19.74 -5.18 -0.54
CA GLN A 304 -21.15 -5.57 -0.71
C GLN A 304 -21.87 -4.73 -1.75
N ASN A 305 -21.53 -3.45 -1.84
CA ASN A 305 -22.12 -2.49 -2.78
C ASN A 305 -21.42 -2.47 -4.15
N LEU A 306 -20.37 -3.29 -4.34
CA LEU A 306 -19.61 -3.30 -5.59
C LEU A 306 -20.39 -4.02 -6.68
N ILE A 307 -20.68 -3.32 -7.77
CA ILE A 307 -21.40 -3.85 -8.94
C ILE A 307 -20.54 -4.85 -9.72
N GLU A 308 -19.20 -4.67 -9.70
CA GLU A 308 -18.23 -5.56 -10.34
C GLU A 308 -18.02 -6.84 -9.53
N HIS A 309 -18.73 -7.90 -9.91
CA HIS A 309 -18.73 -9.18 -9.19
C HIS A 309 -17.34 -9.82 -9.01
N ASP A 310 -16.39 -9.66 -9.96
CA ASP A 310 -15.11 -10.36 -9.91
C ASP A 310 -14.19 -9.85 -8.80
N SER A 311 -14.07 -8.53 -8.62
CA SER A 311 -13.20 -7.96 -7.57
C SER A 311 -13.72 -8.27 -6.17
N SER A 312 -15.05 -8.24 -5.97
CA SER A 312 -15.65 -8.58 -4.68
C SER A 312 -15.57 -10.09 -4.40
N LYS A 313 -15.79 -10.95 -5.41
CA LYS A 313 -15.60 -12.41 -5.29
C LYS A 313 -14.19 -12.73 -4.85
N TYR A 314 -13.18 -12.15 -5.51
CA TYR A 314 -11.79 -12.37 -5.14
C TYR A 314 -11.51 -11.93 -3.70
N ALA A 315 -11.89 -10.71 -3.32
CA ALA A 315 -11.65 -10.19 -1.97
C ALA A 315 -12.29 -11.05 -0.86
N LEU A 316 -13.45 -11.65 -1.14
CA LEU A 316 -14.23 -12.46 -0.20
C LEU A 316 -14.00 -13.96 -0.34
N THR A 317 -13.08 -14.41 -1.20
CA THR A 317 -12.90 -15.85 -1.48
C THR A 317 -12.65 -16.66 -0.20
N ILE A 318 -11.76 -16.22 0.67
CA ILE A 318 -11.45 -16.93 1.92
C ILE A 318 -12.64 -16.92 2.89
N LYS A 319 -13.35 -15.79 2.97
CA LYS A 319 -14.56 -15.67 3.81
C LYS A 319 -15.68 -16.60 3.35
N ASN A 320 -15.86 -16.73 2.05
CA ASN A 320 -17.01 -17.41 1.47
C ASN A 320 -16.79 -18.91 1.23
N ASN A 321 -15.54 -19.41 1.25
CA ASN A 321 -15.21 -20.81 1.03
C ASN A 321 -14.79 -21.49 2.34
N THR A 322 -15.25 -22.72 2.51
CA THR A 322 -14.74 -23.57 3.59
C THR A 322 -13.38 -24.16 3.22
N MET A 323 -12.63 -24.63 4.22
CA MET A 323 -11.37 -25.36 4.01
C MET A 323 -11.57 -26.54 3.03
N GLU A 324 -12.65 -27.30 3.21
CA GLU A 324 -12.96 -28.46 2.38
C GLU A 324 -13.22 -28.08 0.91
N GLN A 325 -13.89 -26.95 0.67
CA GLN A 325 -14.12 -26.44 -0.70
C GLN A 325 -12.81 -26.05 -1.39
N LEU A 326 -11.88 -25.40 -0.67
CA LEU A 326 -10.57 -25.04 -1.23
C LEU A 326 -9.71 -26.28 -1.48
N PHE A 327 -9.75 -27.28 -0.61
CA PHE A 327 -9.07 -28.56 -0.85
C PHE A 327 -9.69 -29.35 -2.00
N GLN A 328 -11.01 -29.32 -2.13
CA GLN A 328 -11.68 -29.95 -3.25
C GLN A 328 -11.30 -29.28 -4.58
N GLN A 329 -11.22 -27.95 -4.61
CA GLN A 329 -10.74 -27.20 -5.77
C GLN A 329 -9.28 -27.55 -6.12
N PHE A 330 -8.39 -27.62 -5.12
CA PHE A 330 -7.01 -28.06 -5.32
C PHE A 330 -6.94 -29.48 -5.91
N ILE A 331 -7.71 -30.42 -5.36
CA ILE A 331 -7.75 -31.80 -5.85
C ILE A 331 -8.21 -31.83 -7.31
N GLN A 332 -9.26 -31.11 -7.66
CA GLN A 332 -9.80 -31.07 -9.03
C GLN A 332 -8.84 -30.43 -10.04
N GLU A 333 -8.15 -29.37 -9.67
CA GLU A 333 -7.27 -28.64 -10.58
C GLU A 333 -5.87 -29.25 -10.70
N TYR A 334 -5.34 -29.83 -9.63
CA TYR A 334 -3.94 -30.22 -9.54
C TYR A 334 -3.70 -31.73 -9.48
N LEU A 335 -4.67 -32.51 -9.02
CA LEU A 335 -4.45 -33.93 -8.80
C LEU A 335 -5.26 -34.78 -9.79
N ILE A 336 -4.65 -35.85 -10.27
CA ILE A 336 -5.26 -36.85 -11.15
C ILE A 336 -5.27 -38.16 -10.40
N MET A 337 -6.48 -38.76 -10.26
CA MET A 337 -6.66 -40.07 -9.69
C MET A 337 -6.52 -41.10 -10.79
N VAL A 338 -5.62 -42.05 -10.60
CA VAL A 338 -5.44 -43.18 -11.49
C VAL A 338 -6.20 -44.34 -10.86
N ASP A 339 -7.44 -44.59 -11.33
CA ASP A 339 -8.20 -45.77 -10.96
C ASP A 339 -7.95 -46.87 -11.99
N GLU A 340 -7.58 -48.08 -11.54
CA GLU A 340 -7.33 -49.23 -12.39
C GLU A 340 -8.58 -49.76 -13.14
N SER A 341 -9.78 -49.22 -12.87
CA SER A 341 -11.05 -49.77 -13.35
C SER A 341 -11.94 -48.86 -14.21
N ARG A 342 -11.56 -47.61 -14.50
CA ARG A 342 -12.42 -46.69 -15.26
C ARG A 342 -11.64 -45.84 -16.29
N GLU A 343 -11.40 -46.45 -17.45
CA GLU A 343 -10.76 -45.75 -18.58
C GLU A 343 -11.68 -44.73 -19.28
N ASP A 344 -13.01 -44.81 -19.12
CA ASP A 344 -13.97 -44.06 -19.96
C ASP A 344 -14.60 -42.81 -19.33
N GLU A 345 -14.50 -42.58 -18.02
CA GLU A 345 -15.15 -41.42 -17.35
C GLU A 345 -14.28 -40.15 -17.25
N LEU A 346 -12.99 -40.20 -17.57
CA LEU A 346 -12.07 -39.05 -17.41
C LEU A 346 -12.25 -37.96 -18.46
N VAL A 347 -13.02 -38.19 -19.50
CA VAL A 347 -13.24 -37.22 -20.59
C VAL A 347 -14.22 -36.11 -20.20
N HIS A 348 -15.06 -36.31 -19.17
CA HIS A 348 -16.11 -35.33 -18.79
C HIS A 348 -15.73 -34.35 -17.68
N LEU A 349 -14.48 -34.35 -17.18
CA LEU A 349 -14.04 -33.49 -16.09
C LEU A 349 -13.18 -32.27 -16.54
N ILE A 350 -13.16 -31.94 -17.82
CA ILE A 350 -12.43 -30.79 -18.34
C ILE A 350 -13.38 -29.59 -18.28
N PRO A 351 -13.05 -28.51 -17.54
CA PRO A 351 -13.80 -27.25 -17.65
C PRO A 351 -13.69 -26.73 -19.08
N GLU A 352 -14.79 -26.22 -19.64
CA GLU A 352 -14.82 -25.53 -20.93
C GLU A 352 -14.06 -24.20 -20.85
N SER A 353 -12.73 -24.26 -20.90
CA SER A 353 -11.86 -23.12 -21.18
C SER A 353 -11.41 -23.18 -22.63
N SER A 354 -11.20 -22.05 -23.23
CA SER A 354 -11.04 -21.72 -24.66
C SER A 354 -10.50 -22.86 -25.60
N PRO A 355 -10.90 -22.88 -26.87
CA PRO A 355 -10.56 -23.98 -27.81
C PRO A 355 -9.05 -24.23 -28.03
N GLN A 356 -8.18 -23.27 -27.71
CA GLN A 356 -6.73 -23.41 -27.85
C GLN A 356 -6.06 -24.13 -26.69
N ASP A 357 -6.63 -24.03 -25.48
CA ASP A 357 -6.08 -24.70 -24.27
C ASP A 357 -6.48 -26.18 -24.20
N ASN A 358 -7.63 -26.53 -24.77
CA ASN A 358 -8.14 -27.92 -24.80
C ASN A 358 -7.26 -28.88 -25.62
N TYR A 359 -6.64 -28.42 -26.71
CA TYR A 359 -5.79 -29.30 -27.54
C TYR A 359 -4.49 -29.67 -26.83
N PHE A 360 -3.97 -28.76 -26.01
CA PHE A 360 -2.73 -28.97 -25.25
C PHE A 360 -2.95 -29.95 -24.09
N ILE A 361 -4.07 -29.81 -23.37
CA ILE A 361 -4.44 -30.68 -22.25
C ILE A 361 -4.72 -32.09 -22.74
N GLN A 362 -5.43 -32.26 -23.87
CA GLN A 362 -5.73 -33.57 -24.43
C GLN A 362 -4.51 -34.32 -24.96
N SER A 363 -3.56 -33.63 -25.60
CA SER A 363 -2.32 -34.26 -26.08
C SER A 363 -1.42 -34.68 -24.92
N THR A 364 -1.37 -33.89 -23.86
CA THR A 364 -0.61 -34.20 -22.63
C THR A 364 -1.22 -35.40 -21.89
N ILE A 365 -2.54 -35.47 -21.83
CA ILE A 365 -3.26 -36.62 -21.20
C ILE A 365 -3.05 -37.90 -22.01
N HIS A 366 -3.05 -37.84 -23.34
CA HIS A 366 -2.88 -39.05 -24.18
C HIS A 366 -1.44 -39.62 -24.12
N THR A 367 -0.43 -38.78 -24.11
CA THR A 367 0.99 -39.20 -23.96
C THR A 367 1.26 -39.71 -22.53
N TRP A 368 0.52 -39.22 -21.57
CA TRP A 368 0.58 -39.60 -20.16
C TRP A 368 -0.07 -40.94 -19.88
N LYS A 369 -1.24 -41.22 -20.51
CA LYS A 369 -1.92 -42.53 -20.42
C LYS A 369 -1.02 -43.69 -20.83
N HIS A 370 -0.13 -43.50 -21.76
CA HIS A 370 0.77 -44.57 -22.23
C HIS A 370 1.95 -44.89 -21.30
N ASN A 371 2.34 -43.94 -20.41
CA ASN A 371 3.49 -44.08 -19.51
C ASN A 371 3.12 -44.37 -18.03
N VAL A 372 1.82 -44.37 -17.70
CA VAL A 372 1.34 -44.43 -16.29
C VAL A 372 0.94 -45.84 -15.84
N SER A 373 1.11 -46.82 -16.67
CA SER A 373 0.60 -48.18 -16.39
C SER A 373 1.46 -49.01 -15.42
N GLN A 374 2.15 -48.53 -14.48
CA GLN A 374 2.62 -49.30 -13.30
C GLN A 374 3.42 -48.42 -12.32
N ASN A 375 2.92 -48.28 -11.07
CA ASN A 375 3.58 -47.69 -9.90
C ASN A 375 3.71 -46.18 -9.86
N THR A 376 2.62 -45.41 -10.02
CA THR A 376 2.65 -43.99 -9.70
C THR A 376 2.55 -43.74 -8.20
N HIS A 377 3.70 -43.55 -7.58
CA HIS A 377 3.78 -43.06 -6.20
C HIS A 377 4.13 -41.55 -6.20
N THR A 378 3.28 -40.75 -5.57
CA THR A 378 3.57 -39.31 -5.38
C THR A 378 3.88 -39.04 -3.92
N SER A 379 5.10 -38.58 -3.63
CA SER A 379 5.50 -38.28 -2.26
C SER A 379 4.73 -37.08 -1.71
N TRP A 380 4.53 -37.04 -0.39
CA TRP A 380 3.95 -35.91 0.31
C TRP A 380 4.68 -34.60 -0.02
N LYS A 381 6.02 -34.65 -0.17
CA LYS A 381 6.82 -33.47 -0.56
C LYS A 381 6.37 -32.87 -1.88
N HIS A 382 6.00 -33.68 -2.87
CA HIS A 382 5.48 -33.21 -4.15
C HIS A 382 4.06 -32.66 -4.04
N ILE A 383 3.17 -33.34 -3.32
CA ILE A 383 1.79 -32.86 -3.10
C ILE A 383 1.81 -31.50 -2.37
N PHE A 384 2.66 -31.37 -1.37
CA PHE A 384 2.77 -30.12 -0.62
C PHE A 384 3.36 -28.98 -1.45
N TYR A 385 4.29 -29.27 -2.37
CA TYR A 385 4.74 -28.28 -3.37
C TYR A 385 3.59 -27.84 -4.27
N LEU A 386 2.81 -28.77 -4.77
CA LEU A 386 1.64 -28.46 -5.61
C LEU A 386 0.60 -27.62 -4.87
N TRP A 387 0.36 -27.89 -3.59
CA TRP A 387 -0.48 -27.06 -2.75
C TRP A 387 0.05 -25.62 -2.64
N LYS A 388 1.35 -25.44 -2.42
CA LYS A 388 1.99 -24.11 -2.42
C LYS A 388 1.88 -23.41 -3.77
N ASP A 389 2.03 -24.15 -4.86
CA ASP A 389 1.86 -23.61 -6.22
C ASP A 389 0.41 -23.19 -6.50
N PHE A 390 -0.56 -23.99 -6.05
CA PHE A 390 -1.98 -23.66 -6.09
C PHE A 390 -2.28 -22.36 -5.32
N LEU A 391 -1.81 -22.23 -4.08
CA LEU A 391 -1.98 -21.01 -3.31
C LEU A 391 -1.36 -19.80 -4.01
N ARG A 392 -0.20 -19.98 -4.64
CA ARG A 392 0.51 -18.92 -5.36
C ARG A 392 -0.26 -18.46 -6.61
N ILE A 393 -0.74 -19.39 -7.42
CA ILE A 393 -1.48 -19.08 -8.66
C ILE A 393 -2.81 -18.39 -8.36
N HIS A 394 -3.55 -18.89 -7.37
CA HIS A 394 -4.80 -18.27 -6.93
C HIS A 394 -4.61 -17.05 -6.02
N VAL A 395 -3.35 -16.67 -5.73
CA VAL A 395 -3.02 -15.51 -4.89
C VAL A 395 -3.59 -15.60 -3.48
N TYR A 396 -3.67 -16.80 -2.96
CA TYR A 396 -4.05 -17.04 -1.57
C TYR A 396 -2.87 -16.76 -0.62
N PRO A 397 -3.15 -16.50 0.66
CA PRO A 397 -2.10 -16.27 1.66
C PRO A 397 -1.14 -17.45 1.74
N GLN A 398 0.15 -17.16 1.83
CA GLN A 398 1.14 -18.22 2.09
C GLN A 398 0.84 -18.90 3.42
N ASN A 399 1.10 -20.20 3.47
CA ASN A 399 0.87 -21.09 4.61
C ASN A 399 -0.60 -21.25 5.02
N LEU A 400 -1.56 -20.91 4.15
CA LEU A 400 -2.97 -21.22 4.39
C LEU A 400 -3.12 -22.74 4.59
N PHE A 401 -3.77 -23.16 5.68
CA PHE A 401 -4.01 -24.56 6.07
C PHE A 401 -2.76 -25.45 6.13
N TYR A 402 -1.59 -24.84 6.43
CA TYR A 402 -0.30 -25.56 6.45
C TYR A 402 -0.33 -26.83 7.33
N GLY A 403 -0.85 -26.74 8.56
CA GLY A 403 -0.94 -27.86 9.48
C GLY A 403 -2.07 -28.86 9.16
N GLN A 404 -3.05 -28.46 8.40
CA GLN A 404 -4.29 -29.21 8.18
C GLN A 404 -4.30 -30.00 6.87
N ILE A 405 -3.55 -29.54 5.84
CA ILE A 405 -3.55 -30.17 4.51
C ILE A 405 -3.08 -31.62 4.53
N LYS A 406 -2.08 -31.96 5.35
CA LYS A 406 -1.58 -33.35 5.45
C LYS A 406 -2.65 -34.25 6.05
N THR A 407 -3.25 -33.82 7.16
CA THR A 407 -4.33 -34.57 7.82
C THR A 407 -5.52 -34.78 6.89
N PHE A 408 -5.91 -33.72 6.18
CA PHE A 408 -6.99 -33.80 5.19
C PHE A 408 -6.66 -34.83 4.09
N MET A 409 -5.48 -34.77 3.49
CA MET A 409 -5.07 -35.70 2.43
C MET A 409 -4.98 -37.14 2.91
N THR A 410 -4.37 -37.38 4.07
CA THR A 410 -4.25 -38.76 4.65
C THR A 410 -5.60 -39.30 5.05
N THR A 411 -6.52 -38.49 5.56
CA THR A 411 -7.89 -38.94 5.89
C THR A 411 -8.70 -39.25 4.63
N ARG A 412 -8.67 -38.33 3.64
CA ARG A 412 -9.43 -38.46 2.39
C ARG A 412 -8.97 -39.64 1.53
N PHE A 413 -7.67 -39.89 1.52
CA PHE A 413 -7.02 -40.94 0.70
C PHE A 413 -6.35 -42.00 1.56
N SER A 414 -6.95 -42.36 2.69
CA SER A 414 -6.40 -43.32 3.65
C SER A 414 -6.04 -44.68 3.04
N SER A 415 -6.83 -45.16 2.08
CA SER A 415 -6.56 -46.40 1.35
C SER A 415 -5.39 -46.35 0.36
N LYS A 416 -4.99 -45.13 -0.02
CA LYS A 416 -3.90 -44.88 -1.00
C LYS A 416 -2.63 -44.36 -0.34
N TYR A 417 -2.65 -44.03 0.95
CA TYR A 417 -1.51 -43.49 1.68
C TYR A 417 -0.64 -44.60 2.28
N ILE A 418 0.66 -44.52 1.98
CA ILE A 418 1.68 -45.43 2.50
C ILE A 418 2.52 -44.66 3.52
N GLU A 419 2.34 -44.97 4.79
CA GLU A 419 2.99 -44.24 5.89
C GLU A 419 4.52 -44.42 5.89
N GLU A 420 5.01 -45.62 5.61
CA GLU A 420 6.45 -45.93 5.61
C GLU A 420 7.27 -45.08 4.65
N THR A 421 6.71 -44.73 3.50
CA THR A 421 7.39 -43.95 2.45
C THR A 421 6.89 -42.52 2.33
N ASP A 422 5.87 -42.15 3.14
CA ASP A 422 5.16 -40.84 3.06
C ASP A 422 4.69 -40.52 1.62
N CYS A 423 4.11 -41.55 0.96
CA CYS A 423 3.70 -41.48 -0.44
C CYS A 423 2.20 -41.84 -0.62
N PHE A 424 1.62 -41.34 -1.68
CA PHE A 424 0.26 -41.67 -2.12
C PHE A 424 0.31 -42.49 -3.40
N GLN A 425 -0.28 -43.67 -3.39
CA GLN A 425 -0.40 -44.58 -4.53
C GLN A 425 -1.59 -44.18 -5.41
N GLY A 426 -1.43 -44.20 -6.73
CA GLY A 426 -2.51 -43.89 -7.68
C GLY A 426 -2.95 -42.43 -7.66
N ILE A 427 -2.15 -41.53 -7.08
CA ILE A 427 -2.33 -40.07 -7.17
C ILE A 427 -1.18 -39.49 -7.95
N SER A 428 -1.49 -38.66 -8.94
CA SER A 428 -0.51 -37.99 -9.76
C SER A 428 -0.94 -36.53 -10.09
N SER A 429 -0.14 -35.83 -10.89
CA SER A 429 -0.43 -34.48 -11.33
C SER A 429 0.20 -34.20 -12.69
N SER A 430 -0.49 -33.47 -13.54
CA SER A 430 0.05 -32.99 -14.83
C SER A 430 1.24 -32.01 -14.66
N HIS A 431 1.37 -31.38 -13.49
CA HIS A 431 2.45 -30.44 -13.20
C HIS A 431 3.77 -31.12 -12.77
N LEU A 432 3.71 -32.38 -12.26
CA LEU A 432 4.87 -33.08 -11.72
C LEU A 432 5.94 -33.46 -12.75
N PRO A 433 5.62 -33.94 -13.97
CA PRO A 433 6.65 -34.37 -14.92
C PRO A 433 7.66 -33.31 -15.28
N VAL A 434 7.22 -32.07 -15.44
CA VAL A 434 8.11 -30.94 -15.75
C VAL A 434 9.00 -30.60 -14.55
N ILE A 435 8.46 -30.63 -13.34
CA ILE A 435 9.20 -30.38 -12.10
C ILE A 435 10.27 -31.45 -11.89
N GLN A 436 9.91 -32.73 -12.06
CA GLN A 436 10.82 -33.85 -11.94
C GLN A 436 11.95 -33.82 -12.98
N LYS A 437 11.63 -33.45 -14.24
CA LYS A 437 12.63 -33.25 -15.29
C LYS A 437 13.59 -32.12 -14.94
N PHE A 438 13.09 -30.99 -14.42
CA PHE A 438 13.93 -29.88 -14.00
C PHE A 438 14.85 -30.25 -12.84
N LEU A 439 14.33 -30.95 -11.83
CA LEU A 439 15.15 -31.46 -10.72
C LEU A 439 16.18 -32.49 -11.17
N LYS A 440 15.85 -33.33 -12.15
CA LYS A 440 16.77 -34.27 -12.76
C LYS A 440 17.88 -33.52 -13.52
N PHE A 441 17.52 -32.59 -14.40
CA PHE A 441 18.48 -31.71 -15.06
C PHE A 441 19.42 -31.06 -14.05
N TRP A 442 18.87 -30.44 -13.00
CA TRP A 442 19.67 -29.78 -11.97
C TRP A 442 20.67 -30.74 -11.30
N ASN A 443 20.23 -31.90 -10.88
CA ASN A 443 21.09 -32.87 -10.19
C ASN A 443 22.14 -33.50 -11.10
N GLU A 444 21.89 -33.60 -12.41
CA GLU A 444 22.81 -34.22 -13.38
C GLU A 444 23.81 -33.22 -13.96
N THR A 445 23.47 -31.93 -14.04
CA THR A 445 24.29 -30.97 -14.82
C THR A 445 24.82 -29.80 -14.02
N ILE A 446 24.25 -29.48 -12.86
CA ILE A 446 24.65 -28.32 -12.04
C ILE A 446 25.46 -28.84 -10.84
N PHE A 447 26.61 -28.24 -10.61
CA PHE A 447 27.46 -28.54 -9.47
C PHE A 447 28.04 -27.27 -8.84
N GLU A 448 28.38 -27.36 -7.56
CA GLU A 448 28.99 -26.26 -6.81
C GLU A 448 30.48 -26.13 -7.21
N ASP A 449 30.94 -24.91 -7.40
CA ASP A 449 32.32 -24.57 -7.68
C ASP A 449 32.74 -23.36 -6.84
N GLU A 450 33.74 -23.51 -6.01
CA GLU A 450 34.26 -22.48 -5.09
C GLU A 450 35.12 -21.41 -5.79
N GLY A 451 35.13 -21.36 -7.13
CA GLY A 451 35.90 -20.36 -7.89
C GLY A 451 35.35 -18.93 -7.70
N ASP A 452 36.26 -17.97 -7.59
CA ASP A 452 35.91 -16.55 -7.50
C ASP A 452 35.11 -16.07 -8.73
N ASN A 453 33.95 -15.44 -8.49
CA ASN A 453 33.09 -14.80 -9.50
C ASN A 453 32.37 -15.73 -10.50
N ILE A 454 32.12 -16.98 -10.15
CA ILE A 454 31.34 -17.91 -10.97
C ILE A 454 29.88 -17.74 -10.61
N LEU A 455 29.07 -17.44 -11.61
CA LEU A 455 27.60 -17.29 -11.45
C LEU A 455 26.87 -17.83 -12.67
N LEU A 456 25.63 -18.30 -12.46
CA LEU A 456 24.66 -18.57 -13.52
C LEU A 456 23.43 -17.68 -13.33
N GLU A 457 22.97 -17.08 -14.43
CA GLU A 457 21.73 -16.30 -14.43
C GLU A 457 20.53 -17.23 -14.65
N MET A 458 19.35 -16.83 -14.16
CA MET A 458 18.14 -17.67 -14.25
C MET A 458 17.67 -17.89 -15.69
N ASP A 459 17.88 -16.92 -16.57
CA ASP A 459 17.61 -17.06 -18.01
C ASP A 459 18.57 -18.03 -18.69
N GLU A 460 19.85 -18.05 -18.29
CA GLU A 460 20.83 -19.03 -18.75
C GLU A 460 20.45 -20.44 -18.30
N ILE A 461 20.05 -20.60 -17.03
CA ILE A 461 19.56 -21.89 -16.51
C ILE A 461 18.33 -22.34 -17.29
N ALA A 462 17.42 -21.43 -17.60
CA ALA A 462 16.23 -21.75 -18.41
C ALA A 462 16.61 -22.21 -19.84
N GLN A 463 17.61 -21.59 -20.45
CA GLN A 463 18.10 -21.99 -21.76
C GLN A 463 18.83 -23.34 -21.71
N LEU A 464 19.70 -23.56 -20.71
CA LEU A 464 20.39 -24.82 -20.47
C LEU A 464 19.41 -25.98 -20.24
N PHE A 465 18.36 -25.76 -19.46
CA PHE A 465 17.30 -26.75 -19.27
C PHE A 465 16.62 -27.12 -20.58
N ARG A 466 16.32 -26.13 -21.43
CA ARG A 466 15.72 -26.40 -22.76
C ARG A 466 16.66 -27.24 -23.64
N LEU A 467 17.95 -26.91 -23.68
CA LEU A 467 18.95 -27.67 -24.41
C LEU A 467 19.05 -29.12 -23.90
N TRP A 468 19.08 -29.29 -22.56
CA TRP A 468 19.13 -30.61 -21.95
C TRP A 468 17.90 -31.46 -22.28
N VAL A 469 16.70 -30.88 -22.23
CA VAL A 469 15.44 -31.56 -22.62
C VAL A 469 15.45 -31.93 -24.10
N THR A 470 15.97 -31.05 -24.97
CA THR A 470 16.05 -31.30 -26.41
C THR A 470 17.01 -32.47 -26.72
N ASN A 471 18.17 -32.50 -26.06
CA ASN A 471 19.20 -33.53 -26.29
C ASN A 471 18.83 -34.90 -25.70
N ASN A 472 18.11 -34.93 -24.57
CA ASN A 472 17.72 -36.17 -23.87
C ASN A 472 16.31 -36.68 -24.25
N GLY A 473 15.57 -35.95 -25.07
CA GLY A 473 14.25 -36.36 -25.52
C GLY A 473 14.31 -37.12 -26.84
N ASN A 474 13.74 -38.32 -26.92
CA ASN A 474 13.41 -38.97 -28.19
C ASN A 474 12.34 -38.13 -28.92
N MET A 475 12.76 -37.05 -29.59
CA MET A 475 11.86 -36.15 -30.29
C MET A 475 11.37 -36.82 -31.60
N LYS A 476 10.35 -37.68 -31.53
CA LYS A 476 9.47 -38.00 -32.65
C LYS A 476 8.15 -37.23 -32.63
N THR A 477 7.84 -36.43 -31.61
CA THR A 477 6.62 -35.63 -31.51
C THR A 477 6.96 -34.15 -31.37
N LYS A 478 6.48 -33.39 -32.35
CA LYS A 478 6.59 -31.94 -32.50
C LYS A 478 6.30 -31.20 -31.20
N ARG A 479 7.28 -30.39 -30.72
CA ARG A 479 7.08 -29.20 -29.90
C ARG A 479 6.17 -29.35 -28.67
N GLU A 480 6.40 -30.29 -27.80
CA GLU A 480 5.94 -30.19 -26.42
C GLU A 480 6.76 -29.09 -25.73
N LYS A 481 6.15 -27.94 -25.57
CA LYS A 481 6.70 -26.81 -24.84
C LYS A 481 6.77 -27.12 -23.35
N TYR A 482 7.83 -27.75 -22.88
CA TYR A 482 8.19 -27.76 -21.46
C TYR A 482 8.67 -26.36 -21.07
N TRP A 483 7.76 -25.42 -20.98
CA TRP A 483 8.09 -24.05 -20.61
C TRP A 483 7.98 -23.92 -19.09
N LEU A 484 9.12 -24.00 -18.39
CA LEU A 484 9.26 -23.38 -17.08
C LEU A 484 9.76 -21.96 -17.31
N ASP A 485 9.00 -20.98 -16.81
CA ASP A 485 9.49 -19.63 -16.70
C ASP A 485 10.50 -19.52 -15.54
N GLU A 486 11.31 -18.48 -15.55
CA GLU A 486 12.32 -18.22 -14.53
C GLU A 486 11.72 -18.18 -13.13
N THR A 487 10.55 -17.57 -12.98
CA THR A 487 9.83 -17.46 -11.71
C THR A 487 9.44 -18.83 -11.14
N LYS A 488 8.94 -19.74 -11.98
CA LYS A 488 8.65 -21.12 -11.57
C LYS A 488 9.91 -21.88 -11.19
N MET A 489 11.01 -21.71 -11.93
CA MET A 489 12.29 -22.34 -11.61
C MET A 489 12.79 -21.87 -10.24
N ILE A 490 12.72 -20.57 -9.95
CA ILE A 490 13.06 -20.00 -8.64
C ILE A 490 12.20 -20.63 -7.54
N HIS A 491 10.90 -20.77 -7.73
CA HIS A 491 10.01 -21.40 -6.76
C HIS A 491 10.32 -22.88 -6.52
N ILE A 492 10.65 -23.63 -7.58
CA ILE A 492 11.09 -25.03 -7.47
C ILE A 492 12.39 -25.11 -6.68
N LEU A 493 13.40 -24.31 -7.02
CA LEU A 493 14.69 -24.29 -6.33
C LEU A 493 14.53 -23.92 -4.85
N ASN A 494 13.84 -22.85 -4.54
CA ASN A 494 13.60 -22.42 -3.16
C ASN A 494 12.90 -23.48 -2.30
N TYR A 495 12.08 -24.34 -2.92
CA TYR A 495 11.39 -25.39 -2.20
C TYR A 495 12.21 -26.70 -2.08
N TYR A 496 12.79 -27.16 -3.18
CA TYR A 496 13.49 -28.45 -3.23
C TYR A 496 14.97 -28.36 -2.85
N LYS A 497 15.57 -27.18 -3.00
CA LYS A 497 17.00 -26.89 -2.75
C LYS A 497 17.15 -25.62 -1.88
N PRO A 498 16.67 -25.62 -0.64
CA PRO A 498 16.61 -24.41 0.21
C PRO A 498 17.99 -23.86 0.59
N ASN A 499 19.07 -24.64 0.39
CA ASN A 499 20.44 -24.21 0.68
C ASN A 499 21.03 -23.30 -0.43
N ILE A 500 20.35 -23.20 -1.58
CA ILE A 500 20.83 -22.38 -2.70
C ILE A 500 20.31 -20.96 -2.51
N GLU A 501 21.22 -19.99 -2.45
CA GLU A 501 20.89 -18.58 -2.37
C GLU A 501 20.73 -17.99 -3.78
N ILE A 502 19.52 -17.49 -4.09
CA ILE A 502 19.24 -16.82 -5.34
C ILE A 502 19.23 -15.31 -5.08
N GLN A 503 20.24 -14.60 -5.59
CA GLN A 503 20.38 -13.17 -5.39
C GLN A 503 19.52 -12.39 -6.37
N ASN A 504 18.75 -11.42 -5.85
CA ASN A 504 17.89 -10.51 -6.61
C ASN A 504 16.88 -11.21 -7.54
N GLU A 505 16.52 -12.47 -7.27
CA GLU A 505 15.69 -13.31 -8.15
C GLU A 505 16.28 -13.47 -9.57
N LYS A 506 17.62 -13.32 -9.74
CA LYS A 506 18.26 -13.31 -11.07
C LYS A 506 19.45 -14.24 -11.20
N CYS A 507 20.27 -14.39 -10.20
CA CYS A 507 21.51 -15.12 -10.32
C CYS A 507 21.82 -16.00 -9.11
N ILE A 508 22.56 -17.05 -9.35
CA ILE A 508 23.08 -17.98 -8.35
C ILE A 508 24.59 -18.02 -8.47
N TRP A 509 25.27 -17.77 -7.34
CA TRP A 509 26.72 -17.76 -7.28
C TRP A 509 27.30 -19.16 -6.94
N ASN A 510 28.58 -19.36 -7.25
CA ASN A 510 29.32 -20.55 -6.92
C ASN A 510 28.75 -21.84 -7.51
N ILE A 511 28.16 -21.74 -8.70
CA ILE A 511 27.65 -22.89 -9.46
C ILE A 511 28.12 -22.86 -10.90
N LYS A 512 28.38 -24.06 -11.45
CA LYS A 512 28.68 -24.31 -12.87
C LYS A 512 27.73 -25.32 -13.47
N CYS A 513 27.61 -25.28 -14.80
CA CYS A 513 26.88 -26.27 -15.57
C CYS A 513 27.82 -27.07 -16.46
N MET A 514 27.72 -28.39 -16.42
CA MET A 514 28.51 -29.27 -17.29
C MET A 514 28.24 -29.07 -18.77
N LEU A 515 27.10 -28.52 -19.14
CA LEU A 515 26.69 -28.33 -20.53
C LEU A 515 27.29 -27.06 -21.17
N TRP A 516 27.81 -26.15 -20.38
CA TRP A 516 28.34 -24.88 -20.87
C TRP A 516 29.38 -24.29 -19.90
N ASP A 517 30.64 -24.26 -20.36
CA ASP A 517 31.71 -23.55 -19.68
C ASP A 517 31.85 -22.15 -20.29
N LYS A 518 31.40 -21.13 -19.54
CA LYS A 518 31.39 -19.73 -19.97
C LYS A 518 32.80 -19.20 -20.24
N ASP A 519 33.78 -19.61 -19.42
CA ASP A 519 35.15 -19.10 -19.51
C ASP A 519 35.82 -19.64 -20.76
N VAL A 520 35.65 -20.93 -21.04
CA VAL A 520 36.15 -21.57 -22.27
C VAL A 520 35.46 -20.98 -23.51
N ASP A 521 34.16 -20.70 -23.45
CA ASP A 521 33.42 -20.11 -24.57
C ASP A 521 33.91 -18.70 -24.89
N ILE A 522 34.17 -17.87 -23.88
CA ILE A 522 34.77 -16.53 -24.03
C ILE A 522 36.21 -16.64 -24.57
N GLN A 523 37.00 -17.56 -24.01
CA GLN A 523 38.41 -17.77 -24.44
C GLN A 523 38.47 -18.12 -25.92
N ASN A 524 37.68 -19.07 -26.37
CA ASN A 524 37.63 -19.47 -27.78
C ASN A 524 37.27 -18.28 -28.70
N ALA A 525 36.32 -17.45 -28.31
CA ALA A 525 35.95 -16.27 -29.09
C ALA A 525 37.08 -15.22 -29.15
N ILE A 526 37.76 -14.99 -28.03
CA ILE A 526 38.90 -14.04 -27.96
C ILE A 526 40.11 -14.58 -28.74
N GLU A 527 40.37 -15.88 -28.72
CA GLU A 527 41.43 -16.50 -29.52
C GLU A 527 41.16 -16.39 -31.02
N GLN A 528 39.92 -16.59 -31.44
CA GLN A 528 39.53 -16.36 -32.83
C GLN A 528 39.61 -14.87 -33.23
N LEU A 529 39.20 -13.95 -32.37
CA LEU A 529 39.37 -12.52 -32.63
C LEU A 529 40.87 -12.19 -32.83
N ARG A 530 41.74 -12.78 -32.03
CA ARG A 530 43.20 -12.63 -32.15
C ARG A 530 43.73 -13.17 -33.45
N GLU A 531 43.32 -14.37 -33.86
CA GLU A 531 43.73 -14.98 -35.13
C GLU A 531 43.30 -14.14 -36.36
N ILE A 532 42.11 -13.55 -36.37
CA ILE A 532 41.62 -12.70 -37.45
C ILE A 532 42.47 -11.43 -37.60
N HIS A 533 42.94 -10.85 -36.52
CA HIS A 533 43.68 -9.59 -36.50
C HIS A 533 45.22 -9.77 -36.43
N LYS A 534 45.71 -10.98 -36.54
CA LYS A 534 47.12 -11.32 -36.37
C LYS A 534 48.07 -10.63 -37.37
N GLU A 535 47.59 -10.31 -38.59
CA GLU A 535 48.37 -9.68 -39.66
C GLU A 535 48.21 -8.15 -39.71
N ASP A 536 47.39 -7.54 -38.87
CA ASP A 536 47.07 -6.12 -38.96
C ASP A 536 47.58 -5.36 -37.71
N GLU A 537 48.79 -4.82 -37.79
CA GLU A 537 49.45 -4.10 -36.69
C GLU A 537 48.74 -2.78 -36.32
N SER A 538 47.74 -2.34 -37.11
CA SER A 538 47.03 -1.08 -36.89
C SER A 538 45.68 -1.20 -36.15
N VAL A 539 45.23 -2.41 -35.83
CA VAL A 539 43.93 -2.65 -35.24
C VAL A 539 43.90 -2.31 -33.76
N THR A 540 43.00 -1.41 -33.41
CA THR A 540 42.57 -1.16 -32.02
C THR A 540 41.22 -1.80 -31.82
N CYS A 541 41.08 -2.73 -30.88
CA CYS A 541 39.82 -3.40 -30.55
C CYS A 541 39.44 -3.10 -29.10
N SER A 542 38.28 -2.46 -28.89
CA SER A 542 37.76 -2.25 -27.54
C SER A 542 37.13 -3.52 -26.98
N LEU A 543 36.97 -3.60 -25.65
CA LEU A 543 36.21 -4.68 -25.01
C LEU A 543 34.76 -4.71 -25.49
N HIS A 544 34.22 -3.56 -25.95
CA HIS A 544 32.90 -3.51 -26.54
C HIS A 544 32.85 -4.19 -27.91
N ASP A 545 33.85 -3.91 -28.77
CA ASP A 545 33.93 -4.52 -30.10
C ASP A 545 34.19 -6.03 -29.98
N ALA A 546 35.03 -6.44 -29.03
CA ALA A 546 35.24 -7.85 -28.72
C ALA A 546 33.94 -8.55 -28.26
N TYR A 547 33.08 -7.87 -27.48
CA TYR A 547 31.77 -8.40 -27.11
C TYR A 547 30.80 -8.51 -28.30
N LEU A 548 30.80 -7.52 -29.19
CA LEU A 548 30.03 -7.60 -30.43
C LEU A 548 30.53 -8.75 -31.34
N PHE A 549 31.83 -8.91 -31.42
CA PHE A 549 32.43 -10.06 -32.13
C PHE A 549 32.01 -11.39 -31.51
N TYR A 550 32.06 -11.52 -30.18
CA TYR A 550 31.60 -12.71 -29.44
C TYR A 550 30.14 -13.05 -29.80
N GLY A 551 29.26 -12.06 -29.86
CA GLY A 551 27.88 -12.25 -30.29
C GLY A 551 27.71 -12.69 -31.75
N SER A 552 28.53 -12.12 -32.66
CA SER A 552 28.49 -12.46 -34.10
C SER A 552 29.14 -13.81 -34.41
N PHE A 553 30.24 -14.13 -33.73
CA PHE A 553 30.94 -15.39 -33.79
C PHE A 553 30.04 -16.56 -33.42
N GLN A 554 29.33 -16.44 -32.38
CA GLN A 554 28.35 -17.42 -31.93
C GLN A 554 27.21 -17.66 -32.95
N TYR A 555 26.77 -16.59 -33.64
CA TYR A 555 25.71 -16.68 -34.63
C TYR A 555 26.17 -17.45 -35.88
N ASN A 556 27.45 -17.36 -36.25
CA ASN A 556 28.02 -18.00 -37.42
C ASN A 556 28.22 -19.51 -37.28
N GLU A 557 28.54 -20.01 -36.06
CA GLU A 557 28.70 -21.44 -35.83
C GLU A 557 27.39 -22.22 -35.73
N CYS A 558 26.28 -21.58 -35.33
CA CYS A 558 24.99 -22.22 -35.11
C CYS A 558 23.92 -21.71 -36.04
N LYS A 559 23.79 -22.26 -37.24
CA LYS A 559 22.76 -21.86 -38.22
C LYS A 559 21.30 -22.16 -37.80
N ASN A 560 21.06 -22.94 -36.72
CA ASN A 560 19.70 -23.43 -36.41
C ASN A 560 19.28 -23.43 -34.94
N GLU A 561 20.12 -23.08 -33.98
CA GLU A 561 19.75 -23.07 -32.54
C GLU A 561 20.17 -21.77 -31.86
N LYS A 562 19.29 -21.23 -31.01
CA LYS A 562 19.65 -20.11 -30.11
C LYS A 562 20.74 -20.58 -29.13
N ARG A 563 21.99 -20.23 -29.40
CA ARG A 563 23.12 -20.53 -28.52
C ARG A 563 23.10 -19.60 -27.31
N LEU A 564 23.64 -20.11 -26.21
CA LEU A 564 23.84 -19.37 -24.97
C LEU A 564 24.86 -18.25 -25.18
N MET A 565 24.61 -17.10 -24.59
CA MET A 565 25.49 -15.95 -24.66
C MET A 565 25.55 -15.29 -23.28
N VAL A 566 26.77 -15.06 -22.79
CA VAL A 566 26.96 -14.37 -21.50
C VAL A 566 26.58 -12.90 -21.60
N ASN A 567 26.16 -12.30 -20.49
CA ASN A 567 25.94 -10.86 -20.46
C ASN A 567 27.23 -10.06 -20.61
N LYS A 568 27.14 -8.80 -21.07
CA LYS A 568 28.27 -7.92 -21.35
C LYS A 568 29.18 -7.71 -20.13
N SER A 569 28.62 -7.58 -18.95
CA SER A 569 29.38 -7.34 -17.73
C SER A 569 30.24 -8.57 -17.35
N TYR A 570 29.64 -9.77 -17.42
CA TYR A 570 30.40 -11.03 -17.19
C TYR A 570 31.53 -11.19 -18.19
N PHE A 571 31.23 -10.99 -19.50
CA PHE A 571 32.25 -11.04 -20.56
C PHE A 571 33.42 -10.11 -20.28
N GLN A 572 33.15 -8.82 -20.04
CA GLN A 572 34.21 -7.83 -19.79
C GLN A 572 35.05 -8.16 -18.55
N ASN A 573 34.39 -8.60 -17.47
CA ASN A 573 35.13 -8.98 -16.25
C ASN A 573 36.01 -10.22 -16.46
N THR A 574 35.50 -11.21 -17.19
CA THR A 574 36.26 -12.43 -17.52
C THR A 574 37.44 -12.11 -18.43
N VAL A 575 37.23 -11.30 -19.48
CA VAL A 575 38.32 -10.89 -20.37
C VAL A 575 39.39 -10.07 -19.63
N ARG A 576 38.98 -9.15 -18.75
CA ARG A 576 39.96 -8.42 -17.90
C ARG A 576 40.71 -9.36 -16.96
N ARG A 577 40.07 -10.38 -16.41
CA ARG A 577 40.73 -11.40 -15.56
C ARG A 577 41.74 -12.22 -16.34
N MET A 578 41.38 -12.64 -17.55
CA MET A 578 42.25 -13.51 -18.39
C MET A 578 43.36 -12.74 -19.08
N TYR A 579 43.07 -11.55 -19.59
CA TYR A 579 43.96 -10.78 -20.48
C TYR A 579 44.24 -9.36 -19.99
N GLY A 580 44.08 -9.08 -18.70
CA GLY A 580 44.21 -7.72 -18.13
C GLY A 580 45.54 -7.04 -18.39
N ASN A 581 46.66 -7.83 -18.51
CA ASN A 581 47.96 -7.31 -18.85
C ASN A 581 48.07 -6.71 -20.27
N TYR A 582 47.11 -7.00 -21.12
CA TYR A 582 47.03 -6.56 -22.51
C TYR A 582 45.87 -5.58 -22.78
N ILE A 583 45.24 -5.10 -21.75
CA ILE A 583 44.12 -4.15 -21.84
C ILE A 583 44.53 -2.84 -21.17
N ASP A 584 44.38 -1.74 -21.88
CA ASP A 584 44.70 -0.42 -21.37
C ASP A 584 43.61 0.17 -20.43
N VAL A 585 43.88 1.36 -19.87
CA VAL A 585 42.90 2.08 -18.99
C VAL A 585 41.61 2.53 -19.71
N HIS A 586 41.59 2.47 -21.03
CA HIS A 586 40.42 2.82 -21.85
C HIS A 586 39.64 1.59 -22.35
N ASP A 587 39.91 0.41 -21.75
CA ASP A 587 39.27 -0.86 -22.16
C ASP A 587 39.56 -1.26 -23.62
N VAL A 588 40.77 -0.99 -24.11
CA VAL A 588 41.20 -1.33 -25.47
C VAL A 588 42.38 -2.33 -25.38
N PHE A 589 42.32 -3.34 -26.24
CA PHE A 589 43.44 -4.29 -26.37
C PHE A 589 44.67 -3.60 -26.94
N THR A 590 45.83 -3.83 -26.29
CA THR A 590 47.12 -3.32 -26.79
C THR A 590 47.54 -4.10 -28.04
N PRO A 591 48.32 -3.50 -28.98
CA PRO A 591 48.83 -4.22 -30.18
C PRO A 591 49.62 -5.48 -29.86
N GLN A 592 50.27 -5.52 -28.68
CA GLN A 592 51.00 -6.68 -28.19
C GLN A 592 50.13 -7.92 -28.00
N PHE A 593 48.81 -7.74 -27.74
CA PHE A 593 47.86 -8.84 -27.62
C PHE A 593 47.73 -9.64 -28.92
N PHE A 594 47.70 -8.97 -30.05
CA PHE A 594 47.52 -9.58 -31.37
C PHE A 594 48.80 -10.20 -31.94
N SER A 595 49.99 -9.80 -31.43
CA SER A 595 51.29 -10.31 -31.83
C SER A 595 51.84 -11.48 -30.98
N LEU A 596 51.07 -11.93 -29.96
CA LEU A 596 51.43 -13.12 -29.18
C LEU A 596 51.42 -14.40 -30.05
N LYS A 597 52.52 -15.14 -29.99
CA LYS A 597 52.66 -16.44 -30.69
C LYS A 597 51.95 -17.57 -29.97
#